data_c9aa304f5465442181763fe411daa562
#
_entry.id   c9aa304f5465442181763fe411daa562
#
_cell.length_a   1.000
_cell.length_b   1.000
_cell.length_c   1.000
_cell.angle_alpha   90.00
_cell.angle_beta   90.00
_cell.angle_gamma   90.00
#
_symmetry.space_group_name_H-M   'P 1'
#
loop_
_entity.id
_entity.type
_entity.pdbx_description
1 polymer ?
#
loop_
_entity_poly.entity_id
_entity_poly.type
_entity_poly.pdbx_seq_one_letter_code
_entity_poly.pdbx_strand_id
1 'polypeptide(L)'
;MADIEPHSGRFDGSRHLFAVRVYYEDTDLSGIVYHANYLRWFERARSDMLRLLGIDQRAALEAGEGFYTVAGLTLRFVGPARLDDAVTIESSALDIGAASITLRQRALRDGALLAEADIRVGFVSPEGRPRRQPPAWRAAFSILQAESIA
;
A
#
# COMPACT_ATOMS: atom_id res chain seq x y z
N MET A 1 -19.45 26.71 0.56
CA MET A 1 -17.98 26.49 0.55
C MET A 1 -17.73 25.00 0.33
N ALA A 2 -16.91 24.67 -0.65
CA ALA A 2 -16.58 23.28 -0.92
C ALA A 2 -15.62 22.74 0.15
N ASP A 3 -15.80 21.49 0.53
CA ASP A 3 -14.88 20.81 1.44
C ASP A 3 -13.51 20.61 0.77
N ILE A 4 -12.48 20.56 1.59
CA ILE A 4 -11.15 20.22 1.13
C ILE A 4 -11.05 18.70 1.06
N GLU A 5 -10.74 18.19 -0.12
CA GLU A 5 -10.55 16.76 -0.31
C GLU A 5 -9.18 16.31 0.24
N PRO A 6 -9.13 15.11 0.86
CA PRO A 6 -7.84 14.53 1.20
C PRO A 6 -7.02 14.31 -0.06
N HIS A 7 -5.70 14.47 0.04
CA HIS A 7 -4.85 14.21 -1.12
C HIS A 7 -4.87 12.73 -1.48
N SER A 8 -4.69 12.47 -2.78
CA SER A 8 -4.50 11.14 -3.33
C SER A 8 -3.12 11.03 -3.96
N GLY A 9 -2.65 9.81 -4.12
CA GLY A 9 -1.47 9.52 -4.89
C GLY A 9 -1.75 9.49 -6.38
N ARG A 10 -0.86 8.87 -7.13
CA ARG A 10 -1.00 8.74 -8.57
C ARG A 10 -0.24 7.51 -9.05
N PHE A 11 -0.56 7.07 -10.26
CA PHE A 11 0.23 6.07 -10.96
C PHE A 11 1.31 6.74 -11.79
N ASP A 12 2.47 6.12 -11.83
CA ASP A 12 3.60 6.47 -12.69
C ASP A 12 4.14 5.17 -13.30
N GLY A 13 3.68 4.89 -14.54
CA GLY A 13 3.93 3.60 -15.17
C GLY A 13 3.29 2.48 -14.35
N SER A 14 4.08 1.47 -13.97
CA SER A 14 3.62 0.31 -13.19
C SER A 14 3.67 0.52 -11.69
N ARG A 15 3.91 1.75 -11.22
CA ARG A 15 4.04 2.07 -9.81
C ARG A 15 2.93 2.99 -9.35
N HIS A 16 2.50 2.80 -8.12
CA HIS A 16 1.66 3.75 -7.41
C HIS A 16 2.55 4.54 -6.47
N LEU A 17 2.39 5.86 -6.46
CA LEU A 17 3.16 6.78 -5.62
C LEU A 17 2.20 7.49 -4.67
N PHE A 18 2.54 7.50 -3.40
CA PHE A 18 1.76 8.14 -2.35
C PHE A 18 2.71 8.87 -1.40
N ALA A 19 2.46 10.16 -1.16
CA ALA A 19 3.34 10.96 -0.31
C ALA A 19 2.76 11.10 1.09
N VAL A 20 3.63 11.02 2.10
CA VAL A 20 3.30 11.29 3.49
C VAL A 20 4.27 12.32 4.06
N ARG A 21 3.76 13.16 4.97
CA ARG A 21 4.57 14.05 5.80
C ARG A 21 4.79 13.37 7.13
N VAL A 22 6.00 13.42 7.65
CA VAL A 22 6.28 12.92 9.01
C VAL A 22 5.79 13.93 10.02
N TYR A 23 4.81 13.54 10.83
CA TYR A 23 4.29 14.35 11.91
C TYR A 23 4.89 13.90 13.26
N TYR A 24 4.65 14.70 14.29
CA TYR A 24 5.13 14.40 15.64
C TYR A 24 4.67 13.00 16.10
N GLU A 25 3.42 12.64 15.84
CA GLU A 25 2.85 11.34 16.22
C GLU A 25 3.54 10.14 15.56
N ASP A 26 4.29 10.38 14.47
CA ASP A 26 4.99 9.33 13.74
C ASP A 26 6.35 9.00 14.34
N THR A 27 6.86 9.86 15.21
CA THR A 27 8.22 9.74 15.77
C THR A 27 8.21 9.10 17.15
N ASP A 28 9.36 8.57 17.55
CA ASP A 28 9.56 8.01 18.87
C ASP A 28 10.59 8.83 19.65
N LEU A 29 10.99 8.32 20.83
CA LEU A 29 11.92 9.00 21.72
C LEU A 29 13.28 9.27 21.08
N SER A 30 13.68 8.47 20.08
CA SER A 30 14.95 8.67 19.38
C SER A 30 14.93 9.84 18.39
N GLY A 31 13.75 10.42 18.13
CA GLY A 31 13.58 11.53 17.18
C GLY A 31 13.43 11.08 15.73
N ILE A 32 13.37 9.78 15.49
CA ILE A 32 13.11 9.23 14.15
C ILE A 32 11.74 8.57 14.12
N VAL A 33 11.28 8.27 12.91
CA VAL A 33 10.00 7.60 12.71
C VAL A 33 10.03 6.24 13.41
N TYR A 34 8.99 5.99 14.20
CA TYR A 34 8.79 4.71 14.88
C TYR A 34 8.68 3.60 13.85
N HIS A 35 9.42 2.51 14.05
CA HIS A 35 9.55 1.47 13.04
C HIS A 35 8.20 0.86 12.58
N ALA A 36 7.23 0.72 13.48
CA ALA A 36 5.92 0.19 13.11
C ALA A 36 5.10 1.15 12.26
N ASN A 37 5.46 2.43 12.24
CA ASN A 37 4.70 3.44 11.52
C ASN A 37 4.82 3.30 10.00
N TYR A 38 5.91 2.70 9.53
CA TYR A 38 6.05 2.39 8.09
C TYR A 38 4.96 1.45 7.62
N LEU A 39 4.51 0.52 8.45
CA LEU A 39 3.40 -0.37 8.12
C LEU A 39 2.09 0.38 7.93
N ARG A 40 1.85 1.42 8.73
CA ARG A 40 0.68 2.28 8.59
C ARG A 40 0.73 3.06 7.29
N TRP A 41 1.87 3.59 6.93
CA TRP A 41 2.05 4.32 5.66
C TRP A 41 1.86 3.39 4.47
N PHE A 42 2.38 2.18 4.54
CA PHE A 42 2.19 1.18 3.50
C PHE A 42 0.72 0.82 3.35
N GLU A 43 -0.02 0.71 4.44
CA GLU A 43 -1.45 0.45 4.39
C GLU A 43 -2.22 1.61 3.76
N ARG A 44 -1.91 2.85 4.13
CA ARG A 44 -2.54 4.02 3.51
C ARG A 44 -2.29 4.06 2.01
N ALA A 45 -1.08 3.77 1.60
CA ALA A 45 -0.73 3.72 0.18
C ALA A 45 -1.51 2.63 -0.55
N ARG A 46 -1.66 1.44 0.05
CA ARG A 46 -2.47 0.37 -0.53
C ARG A 46 -3.94 0.78 -0.66
N SER A 47 -4.49 1.40 0.36
CA SER A 47 -5.89 1.86 0.33
C SER A 47 -6.12 2.92 -0.72
N ASP A 48 -5.21 3.86 -0.86
CA ASP A 48 -5.27 4.89 -1.90
C ASP A 48 -5.18 4.26 -3.29
N MET A 49 -4.25 3.33 -3.47
CA MET A 49 -4.08 2.59 -4.71
C MET A 49 -5.36 1.87 -5.13
N LEU A 50 -5.99 1.15 -4.21
CA LEU A 50 -7.23 0.43 -4.50
C LEU A 50 -8.34 1.39 -4.92
N ARG A 51 -8.46 2.51 -4.23
CA ARG A 51 -9.46 3.53 -4.57
C ARG A 51 -9.23 4.08 -5.98
N LEU A 52 -7.99 4.36 -6.33
CA LEU A 52 -7.64 4.84 -7.68
C LEU A 52 -7.86 3.78 -8.76
N LEU A 53 -7.78 2.51 -8.41
CA LEU A 53 -8.11 1.41 -9.33
C LEU A 53 -9.62 1.17 -9.47
N GLY A 54 -10.44 1.94 -8.77
CA GLY A 54 -11.89 1.79 -8.81
C GLY A 54 -12.42 0.69 -7.90
N ILE A 55 -11.60 0.20 -6.96
CA ILE A 55 -11.99 -0.84 -6.02
C ILE A 55 -12.58 -0.19 -4.77
N ASP A 56 -13.88 -0.42 -4.55
CA ASP A 56 -14.58 0.07 -3.37
C ASP A 56 -14.63 -1.03 -2.31
N GLN A 57 -13.65 -1.00 -1.40
CA GLN A 57 -13.52 -2.02 -0.35
C GLN A 57 -14.72 -2.02 0.61
N ARG A 58 -15.24 -0.84 0.93
CA ARG A 58 -16.37 -0.72 1.86
C ARG A 58 -17.64 -1.31 1.28
N ALA A 59 -17.93 -0.98 0.02
CA ALA A 59 -19.10 -1.53 -0.66
C ALA A 59 -19.01 -3.04 -0.80
N ALA A 60 -17.84 -3.57 -1.11
CA ALA A 60 -17.62 -5.01 -1.21
C ALA A 60 -17.84 -5.73 0.13
N LEU A 61 -17.35 -5.14 1.22
CA LEU A 61 -17.56 -5.69 2.55
C LEU A 61 -19.04 -5.70 2.91
N GLU A 62 -19.73 -4.59 2.68
CA GLU A 62 -21.18 -4.46 2.96
C GLU A 62 -22.01 -5.41 2.10
N ALA A 63 -21.57 -5.71 0.87
CA ALA A 63 -22.24 -6.66 -0.01
C ALA A 63 -21.91 -8.14 0.31
N GLY A 64 -21.04 -8.40 1.30
CA GLY A 64 -20.66 -9.76 1.67
C GLY A 64 -19.66 -10.39 0.71
N GLU A 65 -19.00 -9.62 -0.15
CA GLU A 65 -18.01 -10.16 -1.08
C GLU A 65 -16.72 -10.58 -0.38
N GLY A 66 -16.28 -9.79 0.59
CA GLY A 66 -15.08 -10.07 1.35
C GLY A 66 -14.19 -8.84 1.55
N PHE A 67 -12.98 -9.08 2.02
CA PHE A 67 -12.01 -8.03 2.28
C PHE A 67 -10.58 -8.57 2.18
N TYR A 68 -9.62 -7.65 2.04
CA TYR A 68 -8.21 -8.00 2.05
C TYR A 68 -7.67 -8.04 3.47
N THR A 69 -6.77 -8.98 3.72
CA THR A 69 -6.04 -9.08 4.99
C THR A 69 -4.57 -9.39 4.70
N VAL A 70 -3.69 -8.84 5.52
CA VAL A 70 -2.26 -9.13 5.40
C VAL A 70 -2.00 -10.57 5.87
N ALA A 71 -1.48 -11.39 4.97
CA ALA A 71 -1.17 -12.80 5.26
C ALA A 71 0.28 -12.99 5.70
N GLY A 72 1.16 -12.08 5.31
CA GLY A 72 2.57 -12.12 5.69
C GLY A 72 3.31 -10.94 5.11
N LEU A 73 4.45 -10.64 5.68
CA LEU A 73 5.30 -9.59 5.17
C LEU A 73 6.74 -9.78 5.62
N THR A 74 7.65 -9.23 4.82
CA THR A 74 9.04 -9.00 5.25
C THR A 74 9.28 -7.51 5.17
N LEU A 75 10.00 -6.96 6.14
CA LEU A 75 10.27 -5.52 6.23
C LEU A 75 11.73 -5.31 6.56
N ARG A 76 12.38 -4.46 5.79
CA ARG A 76 13.78 -4.11 5.99
C ARG A 76 13.90 -2.60 6.15
N PHE A 77 14.63 -2.18 7.17
CA PHE A 77 14.94 -0.78 7.41
C PHE A 77 16.33 -0.45 6.90
N VAL A 78 16.46 0.67 6.21
CA VAL A 78 17.73 1.09 5.57
C VAL A 78 18.21 2.42 6.12
N GLY A 79 17.30 3.38 6.33
CA GLY A 79 17.65 4.69 6.85
C GLY A 79 16.49 5.33 7.60
N PRO A 80 16.77 6.35 8.44
CA PRO A 80 15.74 6.99 9.24
C PRO A 80 15.00 8.09 8.48
N ALA A 81 13.76 8.32 8.88
CA ALA A 81 13.01 9.53 8.56
C ALA A 81 12.81 10.32 9.83
N ARG A 82 12.69 11.64 9.71
CA ARG A 82 12.59 12.58 10.82
C ARG A 82 11.39 13.50 10.65
N LEU A 83 11.04 14.20 11.71
CA LEU A 83 9.94 15.18 11.72
C LEU A 83 10.05 16.11 10.52
N ASP A 84 8.91 16.35 9.89
CA ASP A 84 8.73 17.23 8.73
C ASP A 84 9.28 16.68 7.41
N ASP A 85 9.93 15.54 7.41
CA ASP A 85 10.34 14.92 6.15
C ASP A 85 9.13 14.58 5.27
N ALA A 86 9.32 14.67 3.97
CA ALA A 86 8.39 14.17 2.98
C ALA A 86 8.86 12.79 2.53
N VAL A 87 8.01 11.79 2.69
CA VAL A 87 8.33 10.41 2.33
C VAL A 87 7.38 9.95 1.23
N THR A 88 7.93 9.39 0.18
CA THR A 88 7.14 8.82 -0.91
C THR A 88 7.06 7.32 -0.72
N ILE A 89 5.84 6.80 -0.73
CA ILE A 89 5.59 5.36 -0.73
C ILE A 89 5.36 4.91 -2.16
N GLU A 90 6.22 4.03 -2.63
CA GLU A 90 6.16 3.46 -3.97
C GLU A 90 5.66 2.02 -3.86
N SER A 91 4.61 1.68 -4.59
CA SER A 91 4.02 0.35 -4.58
C SER A 91 3.98 -0.25 -5.97
N SER A 92 4.37 -1.52 -6.08
CA SER A 92 4.28 -2.29 -7.32
C SER A 92 3.87 -3.73 -6.98
N ALA A 93 3.37 -4.46 -7.97
CA ALA A 93 2.96 -5.85 -7.77
C ALA A 93 4.10 -6.80 -8.17
N LEU A 94 4.47 -7.69 -7.26
CA LEU A 94 5.40 -8.78 -7.55
C LEU A 94 4.68 -10.00 -8.10
N ASP A 95 3.48 -10.27 -7.61
CA ASP A 95 2.68 -11.42 -8.02
C ASP A 95 1.20 -11.11 -7.84
N ILE A 96 0.39 -11.54 -8.80
CA ILE A 96 -1.06 -11.39 -8.75
C ILE A 96 -1.67 -12.77 -8.89
N GLY A 97 -2.09 -13.34 -7.76
CA GLY A 97 -2.69 -14.67 -7.71
C GLY A 97 -4.21 -14.63 -7.80
N ALA A 98 -4.83 -15.80 -7.72
CA ALA A 98 -6.27 -15.93 -7.75
C ALA A 98 -6.93 -15.35 -6.49
N ALA A 99 -6.32 -15.56 -5.32
CA ALA A 99 -6.86 -15.16 -4.02
C ALA A 99 -5.92 -14.26 -3.23
N SER A 100 -4.78 -13.87 -3.80
CA SER A 100 -3.81 -13.03 -3.12
C SER A 100 -3.01 -12.20 -4.11
N ILE A 101 -2.41 -11.13 -3.59
CA ILE A 101 -1.48 -10.29 -4.32
C ILE A 101 -0.27 -10.04 -3.42
N THR A 102 0.92 -10.09 -3.99
CA THR A 102 2.14 -9.72 -3.29
C THR A 102 2.63 -8.39 -3.84
N LEU A 103 2.74 -7.42 -2.98
CA LEU A 103 3.18 -6.07 -3.32
C LEU A 103 4.56 -5.82 -2.76
N ARG A 104 5.37 -5.09 -3.51
CA ARG A 104 6.57 -4.45 -2.98
C ARG A 104 6.28 -3.00 -2.71
N GLN A 105 6.54 -2.58 -1.48
CA GLN A 105 6.34 -1.19 -1.07
C GLN A 105 7.65 -0.64 -0.52
N ARG A 106 8.00 0.55 -0.97
CA ARG A 106 9.24 1.24 -0.59
C ARG A 106 8.92 2.61 -0.04
N ALA A 107 9.59 2.98 1.04
CA ALA A 107 9.56 4.34 1.56
C ALA A 107 10.83 5.05 1.12
N LEU A 108 10.68 6.17 0.44
CA LEU A 108 11.78 6.91 -0.18
C LEU A 108 11.76 8.36 0.29
N ARG A 109 12.92 8.95 0.54
CA ARG A 109 13.08 10.38 0.77
C ARG A 109 14.14 10.89 -0.19
N ASP A 110 13.77 11.85 -1.04
CA ASP A 110 14.67 12.39 -2.08
C ASP A 110 15.37 11.31 -2.90
N GLY A 111 14.62 10.24 -3.22
CA GLY A 111 15.13 9.12 -3.98
C GLY A 111 15.92 8.08 -3.17
N ALA A 112 16.22 8.37 -1.90
CA ALA A 112 16.96 7.43 -1.06
C ALA A 112 16.00 6.45 -0.37
N LEU A 113 16.34 5.17 -0.40
CA LEU A 113 15.52 4.13 0.23
C LEU A 113 15.64 4.22 1.76
N LEU A 114 14.50 4.29 2.44
CA LEU A 114 14.42 4.28 3.90
C LEU A 114 13.97 2.94 4.45
N ALA A 115 12.99 2.31 3.79
CA ALA A 115 12.46 1.01 4.18
C ALA A 115 11.86 0.33 2.96
N GLU A 116 11.86 -0.99 2.96
CA GLU A 116 11.28 -1.80 1.88
C GLU A 116 10.54 -2.98 2.49
N ALA A 117 9.33 -3.25 1.99
CA ALA A 117 8.54 -4.39 2.42
C ALA A 117 8.01 -5.16 1.22
N ASP A 118 7.98 -6.47 1.35
CA ASP A 118 7.21 -7.35 0.47
C ASP A 118 6.02 -7.83 1.30
N ILE A 119 4.82 -7.51 0.85
CA ILE A 119 3.59 -7.72 1.62
C ILE A 119 2.65 -8.60 0.81
N ARG A 120 2.30 -9.73 1.38
CA ARG A 120 1.30 -10.62 0.79
C ARG A 120 -0.05 -10.34 1.42
N VAL A 121 -1.01 -9.98 0.58
CA VAL A 121 -2.36 -9.62 0.97
C VAL A 121 -3.31 -10.66 0.40
N GLY A 122 -4.08 -11.32 1.25
CA GLY A 122 -5.05 -12.32 0.85
C GLY A 122 -6.46 -11.75 0.82
N PHE A 123 -7.26 -12.20 -0.15
CA PHE A 123 -8.67 -11.89 -0.17
C PHE A 123 -9.43 -12.99 0.55
N VAL A 124 -10.30 -12.60 1.49
CA VAL A 124 -11.03 -13.54 2.33
C VAL A 124 -12.52 -13.20 2.34
N SER A 125 -13.33 -14.23 2.58
CA SER A 125 -14.76 -14.05 2.82
C SER A 125 -15.00 -13.28 4.12
N PRO A 126 -16.22 -12.77 4.37
CA PRO A 126 -16.54 -12.13 5.65
C PRO A 126 -16.26 -13.02 6.87
N GLU A 127 -16.25 -14.35 6.69
CA GLU A 127 -15.94 -15.32 7.75
C GLU A 127 -14.44 -15.59 7.87
N GLY A 128 -13.60 -14.96 7.04
CA GLY A 128 -12.14 -15.07 7.10
C GLY A 128 -11.55 -16.25 6.32
N ARG A 129 -12.28 -16.83 5.39
CA ARG A 129 -11.78 -17.92 4.55
C ARG A 129 -11.23 -17.41 3.24
N PRO A 130 -10.15 -17.97 2.70
CA PRO A 130 -9.63 -17.58 1.40
C PRO A 130 -10.73 -17.64 0.32
N ARG A 131 -10.75 -16.61 -0.50
CA ARG A 131 -11.73 -16.45 -1.58
C ARG A 131 -11.03 -15.85 -2.79
N ARG A 132 -11.45 -16.26 -3.98
CA ARG A 132 -10.92 -15.64 -5.21
C ARG A 132 -11.25 -14.16 -5.24
N GLN A 133 -10.28 -13.36 -5.66
CA GLN A 133 -10.49 -11.94 -5.88
C GLN A 133 -11.53 -11.75 -6.98
N PRO A 134 -12.41 -10.73 -6.88
CA PRO A 134 -13.29 -10.40 -7.99
C PRO A 134 -12.49 -10.23 -9.28
N PRO A 135 -12.92 -10.83 -10.41
CA PRO A 135 -12.13 -10.79 -11.65
C PRO A 135 -11.78 -9.38 -12.13
N ALA A 136 -12.68 -8.41 -11.93
CA ALA A 136 -12.43 -7.02 -12.30
C ALA A 136 -11.30 -6.41 -11.48
N TRP A 137 -11.17 -6.78 -10.20
CA TRP A 137 -10.10 -6.28 -9.33
C TRP A 137 -8.76 -6.89 -9.73
N ARG A 138 -8.76 -8.19 -9.97
CA ARG A 138 -7.54 -8.88 -10.41
C ARG A 138 -7.03 -8.29 -11.71
N ALA A 139 -7.93 -8.00 -12.65
CA ALA A 139 -7.58 -7.34 -13.91
C ALA A 139 -7.03 -5.93 -13.68
N ALA A 140 -7.61 -5.18 -12.75
CA ALA A 140 -7.16 -3.82 -12.43
C ALA A 140 -5.72 -3.80 -11.89
N PHE A 141 -5.30 -4.82 -11.14
CA PHE A 141 -3.94 -4.89 -10.62
C PHE A 141 -2.88 -5.09 -11.70
N SER A 142 -3.25 -5.50 -12.90
CA SER A 142 -2.27 -5.77 -13.97
C SER A 142 -1.42 -4.55 -14.33
N ILE A 143 -1.93 -3.34 -14.12
CA ILE A 143 -1.19 -2.09 -14.35
C ILE A 143 0.04 -1.97 -13.43
N LEU A 144 -0.01 -2.62 -12.25
CA LEU A 144 1.04 -2.54 -11.24
C LEU A 144 2.13 -3.58 -11.45
N GLN A 145 1.93 -4.51 -12.36
CA GLN A 145 2.91 -5.57 -12.58
C GLN A 145 4.11 -4.98 -13.28
N ALA A 146 5.28 -5.08 -12.62
CA ALA A 146 6.51 -4.61 -13.20
C ALA A 146 6.78 -5.35 -14.51
N GLU A 147 7.17 -4.60 -15.55
CA GLU A 147 7.61 -5.24 -16.77
C GLU A 147 8.81 -6.13 -16.43
N SER A 148 8.71 -7.41 -16.81
CA SER A 148 9.86 -8.29 -16.70
C SER A 148 10.92 -7.75 -17.66
N ILE A 149 12.04 -7.34 -17.11
CA ILE A 149 13.20 -7.02 -17.93
C ILE A 149 13.68 -8.35 -18.49
N ALA A 150 13.43 -8.50 -19.77
CA ALA A 150 13.88 -9.68 -20.47
C ALA A 150 15.41 -9.67 -20.57
#